data_5fade4c8bb2e30e74054ec4a89c1b8e0
#
_entry.id   5fade4c8bb2e30e74054ec4a89c1b8e0
#
_cell.length_a   1.000
_cell.length_b   1.000
_cell.length_c   1.000
_cell.angle_alpha   90.00
_cell.angle_beta   90.00
_cell.angle_gamma   90.00
#
_symmetry.space_group_name_H-M   'P 1'
#
loop_
_entity.id
_entity.type
_entity.pdbx_description
1 polymer ?
#
loop_
_entity_poly.entity_id
_entity_poly.type
_entity_poly.pdbx_seq_one_letter_code
_entity_poly.pdbx_strand_id
1 'polypeptide(L)'
;VRWLAPVLAAALLLGGCVSRPEPAPAVMRESAPPWDAPRDAISHIRAAGAPELGLGDDADPWILHIDVTVDGASVEVPAHIGVDRLRAVQAPVHTHDPGGEVWLEGEGNRDATLGQFFALWGVRFDDDCLGAACGGVTVLADGERVDDPAALILRGTRQVEVSVG
;
A
#
# COMPACT_ATOMS: atom_id res chain seq x y z
N VAL A 1 22.82 -39.13 61.13
CA VAL A 1 22.17 -39.27 59.84
C VAL A 1 21.64 -37.87 59.46
N ARG A 2 22.37 -37.17 58.52
CA ARG A 2 22.01 -35.82 58.05
C ARG A 2 21.20 -35.97 56.76
N TRP A 3 19.96 -35.55 56.75
CA TRP A 3 19.10 -35.52 55.59
C TRP A 3 19.36 -34.22 54.81
N LEU A 4 19.91 -34.32 53.59
CA LEU A 4 20.01 -33.23 52.65
C LEU A 4 18.73 -33.22 51.83
N ALA A 5 17.91 -32.18 52.00
CA ALA A 5 16.75 -31.91 51.15
C ALA A 5 17.24 -31.26 49.83
N PRO A 6 16.80 -31.72 48.64
CA PRO A 6 17.09 -31.02 47.40
C PRO A 6 16.15 -29.80 47.26
N VAL A 7 16.76 -28.64 47.16
CA VAL A 7 16.06 -27.40 46.76
C VAL A 7 15.77 -27.47 45.26
N LEU A 8 14.51 -27.69 44.91
CA LEU A 8 14.06 -27.65 43.54
C LEU A 8 13.91 -26.17 43.12
N ALA A 9 14.88 -25.64 42.39
CA ALA A 9 14.78 -24.32 41.79
C ALA A 9 13.80 -24.36 40.59
N ALA A 10 12.57 -23.91 40.80
CA ALA A 10 11.63 -23.69 39.73
C ALA A 10 12.02 -22.45 38.93
N ALA A 11 12.66 -22.63 37.78
CA ALA A 11 12.88 -21.56 36.82
C ALA A 11 11.55 -21.18 36.16
N LEU A 12 10.95 -20.08 36.62
CA LEU A 12 9.83 -19.44 35.95
C LEU A 12 10.33 -18.85 34.62
N LEU A 13 10.12 -19.57 33.52
CA LEU A 13 10.22 -19.03 32.17
C LEU A 13 9.07 -18.03 31.98
N LEU A 14 9.33 -16.78 32.28
CA LEU A 14 8.48 -15.67 31.86
C LEU A 14 8.62 -15.54 30.34
N GLY A 15 7.81 -16.31 29.62
CA GLY A 15 7.59 -16.11 28.21
C GLY A 15 6.87 -14.78 28.02
N GLY A 16 7.66 -13.69 27.95
CA GLY A 16 7.14 -12.40 27.59
C GLY A 16 6.59 -12.51 26.16
N CYS A 17 5.27 -12.44 25.99
CA CYS A 17 4.71 -12.15 24.69
C CYS A 17 5.20 -10.76 24.28
N VAL A 18 6.21 -10.71 23.44
CA VAL A 18 6.65 -9.48 22.79
C VAL A 18 5.55 -9.13 21.79
N SER A 19 4.57 -8.33 22.22
CA SER A 19 3.59 -7.77 21.31
C SER A 19 4.34 -6.85 20.33
N ARG A 20 4.07 -7.04 19.04
CA ARG A 20 4.61 -6.14 18.01
C ARG A 20 4.10 -4.73 18.29
N PRO A 21 4.97 -3.70 18.25
CA PRO A 21 4.52 -2.32 18.46
C PRO A 21 3.42 -1.94 17.47
N GLU A 22 2.48 -1.10 17.94
CA GLU A 22 1.51 -0.48 17.04
C GLU A 22 2.26 0.31 15.96
N PRO A 23 1.80 0.23 14.70
CA PRO A 23 2.38 1.01 13.61
C PRO A 23 2.21 2.50 13.85
N ALA A 24 3.21 3.28 13.47
CA ALA A 24 3.07 4.74 13.44
C ALA A 24 1.99 5.16 12.43
N PRO A 25 1.33 6.32 12.60
CA PRO A 25 0.42 6.83 11.59
C PRO A 25 1.11 6.98 10.21
N ALA A 26 0.37 6.67 9.14
CA ALA A 26 0.86 6.85 7.78
C ALA A 26 1.15 8.34 7.51
N VAL A 27 2.23 8.60 6.78
CA VAL A 27 2.61 9.94 6.35
C VAL A 27 2.64 9.97 4.83
N MET A 28 1.81 10.83 4.23
CA MET A 28 1.82 11.05 2.79
C MET A 28 2.99 11.94 2.41
N ARG A 29 3.78 11.51 1.42
CA ARG A 29 4.92 12.27 0.90
C ARG A 29 4.45 13.42 0.03
N GLU A 30 4.99 14.59 0.30
CA GLU A 30 4.83 15.83 -0.49
C GLU A 30 6.17 16.22 -1.13
N SER A 31 7.06 15.26 -1.36
CA SER A 31 8.34 15.45 -2.04
C SER A 31 8.22 15.22 -3.55
N ALA A 32 9.23 15.64 -4.30
CA ALA A 32 9.40 15.21 -5.69
C ALA A 32 9.72 13.70 -5.78
N PRO A 33 9.42 13.03 -6.91
CA PRO A 33 9.81 11.64 -7.15
C PRO A 33 11.36 11.49 -7.17
N PRO A 34 11.93 10.28 -7.03
CA PRO A 34 11.23 9.01 -6.98
C PRO A 34 10.61 8.70 -5.60
N TRP A 35 9.57 7.87 -5.59
CA TRP A 35 8.88 7.45 -4.36
C TRP A 35 8.95 5.94 -4.20
N ASP A 36 9.73 5.48 -3.24
CA ASP A 36 9.77 4.06 -2.87
C ASP A 36 8.44 3.62 -2.23
N ALA A 37 8.11 2.34 -2.28
CA ALA A 37 7.01 1.78 -1.51
C ALA A 37 7.25 1.96 0.00
N PRO A 38 6.22 2.26 0.81
CA PRO A 38 6.37 2.39 2.25
C PRO A 38 6.88 1.08 2.90
N ARG A 39 7.88 1.19 3.77
CA ARG A 39 8.37 0.04 4.56
C ARG A 39 7.37 -0.43 5.61
N ASP A 40 6.55 0.48 6.12
CA ASP A 40 5.45 0.23 7.04
C ASP A 40 4.13 0.28 6.27
N ALA A 41 3.93 -0.69 5.39
CA ALA A 41 2.76 -0.75 4.53
C ALA A 41 1.46 -0.87 5.33
N ILE A 42 1.48 -1.51 6.51
CA ILE A 42 0.30 -1.66 7.36
C ILE A 42 -0.33 -0.32 7.77
N SER A 43 0.50 0.70 8.06
CA SER A 43 0.01 2.05 8.38
C SER A 43 -0.75 2.65 7.21
N HIS A 44 -0.25 2.45 6.00
CA HIS A 44 -0.85 2.94 4.77
C HIS A 44 -2.10 2.15 4.38
N ILE A 45 -2.14 0.82 4.60
CA ILE A 45 -3.33 -0.02 4.41
C ILE A 45 -4.47 0.51 5.29
N ARG A 46 -4.19 0.77 6.57
CA ARG A 46 -5.17 1.33 7.52
C ARG A 46 -5.61 2.74 7.14
N ALA A 47 -4.68 3.61 6.75
CA ALA A 47 -4.98 4.98 6.33
C ALA A 47 -5.82 5.03 5.04
N ALA A 48 -5.60 4.09 4.11
CA ALA A 48 -6.42 3.93 2.90
C ALA A 48 -7.82 3.36 3.18
N GLY A 49 -8.10 2.92 4.43
CA GLY A 49 -9.35 2.24 4.77
C GLY A 49 -9.50 0.89 4.06
N ALA A 50 -8.40 0.29 3.62
CA ALA A 50 -8.39 -1.00 2.95
C ALA A 50 -8.38 -2.16 3.96
N PRO A 51 -9.01 -3.31 3.66
CA PRO A 51 -8.89 -4.49 4.50
C PRO A 51 -7.46 -5.04 4.49
N GLU A 52 -7.07 -5.66 5.63
CA GLU A 52 -5.82 -6.39 5.78
C GLU A 52 -6.04 -7.84 5.34
N LEU A 53 -5.55 -8.21 4.16
CA LEU A 53 -5.65 -9.56 3.62
C LEU A 53 -4.37 -10.35 3.93
N GLY A 54 -4.48 -11.69 3.99
CA GLY A 54 -3.29 -12.55 4.06
C GLY A 54 -2.51 -12.51 2.74
N LEU A 55 -1.18 -12.68 2.80
CA LEU A 55 -0.39 -12.85 1.58
C LEU A 55 -0.86 -14.07 0.80
N GLY A 56 -1.13 -13.90 -0.50
CA GLY A 56 -1.64 -14.95 -1.38
C GLY A 56 -3.16 -15.13 -1.33
N ASP A 57 -3.90 -14.16 -0.76
CA ASP A 57 -5.34 -14.06 -1.01
C ASP A 57 -5.54 -13.48 -2.41
N ASP A 58 -5.60 -14.39 -3.38
CA ASP A 58 -5.64 -14.12 -4.83
C ASP A 58 -7.05 -14.27 -5.44
N ALA A 59 -8.08 -14.28 -4.59
CA ALA A 59 -9.46 -14.45 -5.05
C ALA A 59 -9.89 -13.34 -6.00
N ASP A 60 -10.55 -13.72 -7.11
CA ASP A 60 -11.18 -12.84 -8.09
C ASP A 60 -10.21 -11.76 -8.67
N PRO A 61 -9.07 -12.16 -9.25
CA PRO A 61 -8.02 -11.24 -9.66
C PRO A 61 -8.44 -10.34 -10.83
N TRP A 62 -7.93 -9.11 -10.82
CA TRP A 62 -7.96 -8.19 -11.95
C TRP A 62 -6.62 -7.46 -12.03
N ILE A 63 -6.09 -7.33 -13.23
CA ILE A 63 -4.80 -6.67 -13.46
C ILE A 63 -5.02 -5.47 -14.37
N LEU A 64 -4.42 -4.34 -13.97
CA LEU A 64 -4.36 -3.13 -14.77
C LEU A 64 -2.93 -2.56 -14.76
N HIS A 65 -2.69 -1.55 -15.59
CA HIS A 65 -1.43 -0.83 -15.62
C HIS A 65 -1.63 0.63 -15.24
N ILE A 66 -0.75 1.17 -14.39
CA ILE A 66 -0.76 2.58 -14.00
C ILE A 66 0.57 3.22 -14.42
N ASP A 67 0.49 4.21 -15.31
CA ASP A 67 1.61 5.07 -15.68
C ASP A 67 1.51 6.40 -14.92
N VAL A 68 2.65 6.86 -14.41
CA VAL A 68 2.75 8.13 -13.70
C VAL A 68 3.78 9.03 -14.38
N THR A 69 3.40 10.28 -14.62
CA THR A 69 4.25 11.30 -15.22
C THR A 69 4.22 12.58 -14.38
N VAL A 70 5.39 13.11 -14.05
CA VAL A 70 5.55 14.38 -13.33
C VAL A 70 6.46 15.29 -14.14
N ASP A 71 6.01 16.51 -14.46
CA ASP A 71 6.74 17.49 -15.28
C ASP A 71 7.26 16.90 -16.61
N GLY A 72 6.45 16.02 -17.24
CA GLY A 72 6.79 15.34 -18.49
C GLY A 72 7.78 14.17 -18.34
N ALA A 73 8.23 13.84 -17.13
CA ALA A 73 9.11 12.71 -16.86
C ALA A 73 8.33 11.52 -16.28
N SER A 74 8.57 10.32 -16.80
CA SER A 74 7.99 9.09 -16.25
C SER A 74 8.53 8.82 -14.85
N VAL A 75 7.64 8.43 -13.94
CA VAL A 75 7.94 8.02 -12.58
C VAL A 75 7.71 6.52 -12.45
N GLU A 76 8.74 5.80 -12.00
CA GLU A 76 8.63 4.36 -11.77
C GLU A 76 7.66 4.08 -10.61
N VAL A 77 6.67 3.24 -10.86
CA VAL A 77 5.80 2.66 -9.84
C VAL A 77 6.56 1.48 -9.21
N PRO A 78 6.89 1.53 -7.90
CA PRO A 78 7.72 0.49 -7.29
C PRO A 78 6.95 -0.79 -7.01
N ALA A 79 7.69 -1.87 -6.79
CA ALA A 79 7.16 -3.11 -6.22
C ALA A 79 6.69 -2.92 -4.78
N HIS A 80 5.77 -3.78 -4.35
CA HIS A 80 5.30 -3.91 -2.96
C HIS A 80 4.54 -2.70 -2.38
N ILE A 81 3.94 -1.86 -3.22
CA ILE A 81 2.89 -0.94 -2.75
C ILE A 81 1.77 -1.81 -2.16
N GLY A 82 1.28 -1.45 -0.96
CA GLY A 82 0.19 -2.17 -0.30
C GLY A 82 0.56 -3.56 0.25
N VAL A 83 1.87 -3.91 0.35
CA VAL A 83 2.34 -5.21 0.84
C VAL A 83 3.23 -5.05 2.07
N ASP A 84 2.79 -5.53 3.24
CA ASP A 84 3.61 -5.64 4.46
C ASP A 84 4.13 -7.07 4.63
N ARG A 85 5.34 -7.30 4.12
CA ARG A 85 5.97 -8.61 4.17
C ARG A 85 6.33 -9.06 5.58
N LEU A 86 6.58 -8.11 6.50
CA LEU A 86 6.93 -8.42 7.89
C LEU A 86 5.72 -8.92 8.69
N ARG A 87 4.53 -8.44 8.34
CA ARG A 87 3.28 -8.83 8.96
C ARG A 87 2.53 -9.90 8.16
N ALA A 88 3.04 -10.24 6.98
CA ALA A 88 2.42 -11.15 6.03
C ALA A 88 0.98 -10.74 5.67
N VAL A 89 0.79 -9.43 5.39
CA VAL A 89 -0.49 -8.87 4.95
C VAL A 89 -0.33 -8.06 3.66
N GLN A 90 -1.41 -7.99 2.90
CA GLN A 90 -1.50 -7.17 1.70
C GLN A 90 -2.84 -6.43 1.66
N ALA A 91 -2.89 -5.33 0.91
CA ALA A 91 -4.13 -4.66 0.54
C ALA A 91 -4.76 -5.34 -0.68
N PRO A 92 -6.08 -5.16 -0.92
CA PRO A 92 -6.72 -5.68 -2.12
C PRO A 92 -6.23 -5.03 -3.42
N VAL A 93 -5.56 -3.90 -3.36
CA VAL A 93 -4.85 -3.26 -4.48
C VAL A 93 -3.37 -3.14 -4.12
N HIS A 94 -2.50 -3.72 -4.92
CA HIS A 94 -1.06 -3.79 -4.62
C HIS A 94 -0.21 -4.03 -5.87
N THR A 95 1.13 -3.95 -5.70
CA THR A 95 2.10 -4.26 -6.76
C THR A 95 3.04 -5.38 -6.33
N HIS A 96 3.35 -6.30 -7.26
CA HIS A 96 4.35 -7.35 -7.06
C HIS A 96 5.73 -6.92 -7.53
N ASP A 97 5.80 -6.37 -8.74
CA ASP A 97 7.02 -5.96 -9.43
C ASP A 97 6.99 -4.45 -9.72
N PRO A 98 8.15 -3.83 -10.00
CA PRO A 98 8.18 -2.45 -10.47
C PRO A 98 7.67 -2.36 -11.91
N GLY A 99 7.21 -1.17 -12.32
CA GLY A 99 6.84 -0.90 -13.70
C GLY A 99 5.34 -0.66 -13.94
N GLY A 100 4.53 -0.59 -12.88
CA GLY A 100 3.14 -0.10 -12.99
C GLY A 100 2.06 -1.17 -13.14
N GLU A 101 2.41 -2.46 -13.17
CA GLU A 101 1.41 -3.52 -13.08
C GLU A 101 0.79 -3.56 -11.68
N VAL A 102 -0.52 -3.36 -11.57
CA VAL A 102 -1.28 -3.30 -10.34
C VAL A 102 -2.27 -4.44 -10.30
N TRP A 103 -2.26 -5.16 -9.19
CA TRP A 103 -3.10 -6.32 -8.92
C TRP A 103 -4.24 -5.93 -7.98
N LEU A 104 -5.44 -6.34 -8.33
CA LEU A 104 -6.65 -6.23 -7.53
C LEU A 104 -7.08 -7.65 -7.16
N GLU A 105 -6.99 -8.02 -5.89
CA GLU A 105 -7.23 -9.39 -5.42
C GLU A 105 -7.90 -9.41 -4.05
N GLY A 106 -8.65 -10.48 -3.77
CA GLY A 106 -9.26 -10.71 -2.49
C GLY A 106 -10.44 -9.81 -2.15
N GLU A 107 -10.83 -9.78 -0.89
CA GLU A 107 -11.95 -8.96 -0.40
C GLU A 107 -11.65 -7.46 -0.57
N GLY A 108 -12.61 -6.70 -1.11
CA GLY A 108 -12.49 -5.25 -1.32
C GLY A 108 -11.87 -4.87 -2.67
N ASN A 109 -11.41 -5.82 -3.49
CA ASN A 109 -10.79 -5.52 -4.78
C ASN A 109 -11.75 -4.83 -5.78
N ARG A 110 -13.07 -5.04 -5.62
CA ARG A 110 -14.08 -4.50 -6.54
C ARG A 110 -14.31 -3.02 -6.39
N ASP A 111 -14.08 -2.51 -5.18
CA ASP A 111 -14.32 -1.12 -4.81
C ASP A 111 -13.02 -0.34 -4.60
N ALA A 112 -11.88 -0.96 -4.92
CA ALA A 112 -10.57 -0.33 -4.79
C ALA A 112 -10.46 0.87 -5.74
N THR A 113 -10.04 2.02 -5.19
CA THR A 113 -9.95 3.28 -5.93
C THR A 113 -8.52 3.71 -6.20
N LEU A 114 -8.34 4.61 -7.17
CA LEU A 114 -7.04 5.23 -7.46
C LEU A 114 -6.52 6.04 -6.25
N GLY A 115 -7.40 6.72 -5.52
CA GLY A 115 -7.05 7.43 -4.29
C GLY A 115 -6.49 6.47 -3.22
N GLN A 116 -7.10 5.29 -3.05
CA GLN A 116 -6.56 4.26 -2.15
C GLN A 116 -5.19 3.75 -2.61
N PHE A 117 -4.98 3.56 -3.92
CA PHE A 117 -3.67 3.16 -4.46
C PHE A 117 -2.56 4.16 -4.08
N PHE A 118 -2.79 5.47 -4.26
CA PHE A 118 -1.81 6.48 -3.87
C PHE A 118 -1.63 6.59 -2.35
N ALA A 119 -2.70 6.41 -1.57
CA ALA A 119 -2.60 6.32 -0.11
C ALA A 119 -1.73 5.13 0.35
N LEU A 120 -1.87 3.98 -0.31
CA LEU A 120 -1.02 2.79 -0.09
C LEU A 120 0.43 3.03 -0.51
N TRP A 121 0.64 3.76 -1.60
CA TRP A 121 1.98 4.20 -2.03
C TRP A 121 2.58 5.25 -1.09
N GLY A 122 1.73 5.90 -0.29
CA GLY A 122 2.17 6.96 0.63
C GLY A 122 2.59 8.23 -0.09
N VAL A 123 1.93 8.57 -1.18
CA VAL A 123 2.15 9.78 -1.97
C VAL A 123 0.89 10.63 -1.92
N ARG A 124 1.06 11.96 -1.66
CA ARG A 124 -0.04 12.90 -1.77
C ARG A 124 -0.62 12.83 -3.18
N PHE A 125 -1.95 12.68 -3.24
CA PHE A 125 -2.70 12.64 -4.49
C PHE A 125 -4.06 13.32 -4.26
N ASP A 126 -4.27 14.42 -4.93
CA ASP A 126 -5.51 15.17 -4.95
C ASP A 126 -5.71 15.81 -6.35
N ASP A 127 -6.77 16.59 -6.55
CA ASP A 127 -7.11 17.17 -7.85
C ASP A 127 -6.05 18.16 -8.36
N ASP A 128 -5.25 18.72 -7.46
CA ASP A 128 -4.26 19.75 -7.78
C ASP A 128 -2.83 19.23 -7.74
N CYS A 129 -2.51 18.26 -6.86
CA CYS A 129 -1.14 17.87 -6.56
C CYS A 129 -0.91 16.36 -6.56
N LEU A 130 0.28 15.98 -7.05
CA LEU A 130 0.87 14.66 -6.93
C LEU A 130 2.28 14.79 -6.31
N GLY A 131 2.44 14.35 -5.05
CA GLY A 131 3.65 14.63 -4.28
C GLY A 131 3.87 16.13 -4.12
N ALA A 132 5.02 16.63 -4.59
CA ALA A 132 5.36 18.06 -4.60
C ALA A 132 4.86 18.81 -5.84
N ALA A 133 4.53 18.11 -6.92
CA ALA A 133 4.11 18.73 -8.17
C ALA A 133 2.62 19.11 -8.09
N CYS A 134 2.32 20.38 -8.34
CA CYS A 134 0.98 20.94 -8.31
C CYS A 134 0.71 21.74 -9.59
N GLY A 135 -0.56 21.95 -9.91
CA GLY A 135 -0.99 22.68 -11.10
C GLY A 135 -2.11 21.97 -11.86
N GLY A 136 -2.75 21.01 -11.16
CA GLY A 136 -3.83 20.19 -11.69
C GLY A 136 -3.36 18.81 -12.13
N VAL A 137 -3.89 17.79 -11.47
CA VAL A 137 -3.66 16.39 -11.83
C VAL A 137 -4.63 16.01 -12.94
N THR A 138 -4.11 15.39 -14.00
CA THR A 138 -4.92 14.81 -15.07
C THR A 138 -4.84 13.30 -15.00
N VAL A 139 -6.00 12.63 -15.04
CA VAL A 139 -6.10 11.18 -15.08
C VAL A 139 -6.89 10.75 -16.30
N LEU A 140 -6.33 9.79 -17.05
CA LEU A 140 -7.03 9.09 -18.11
C LEU A 140 -7.22 7.63 -17.70
N ALA A 141 -8.43 7.11 -17.87
CA ALA A 141 -8.76 5.70 -17.71
C ALA A 141 -9.15 5.13 -19.08
N ASP A 142 -8.37 4.18 -19.58
CA ASP A 142 -8.53 3.62 -20.93
C ASP A 142 -8.62 4.71 -22.05
N GLY A 143 -7.87 5.81 -21.85
CA GLY A 143 -7.81 6.97 -22.76
C GLY A 143 -8.92 8.02 -22.54
N GLU A 144 -9.85 7.81 -21.64
CA GLU A 144 -10.91 8.76 -21.30
C GLU A 144 -10.57 9.56 -20.04
N ARG A 145 -10.83 10.87 -20.06
CA ARG A 145 -10.56 11.76 -18.92
C ARG A 145 -11.49 11.44 -17.75
N VAL A 146 -10.93 11.38 -16.55
CA VAL A 146 -11.64 11.13 -15.29
C VAL A 146 -11.92 12.46 -14.59
N ASP A 147 -13.18 12.72 -14.23
CA ASP A 147 -13.59 13.97 -13.56
C ASP A 147 -13.29 13.96 -12.05
N ASP A 148 -13.36 12.79 -11.41
CA ASP A 148 -13.03 12.60 -9.99
C ASP A 148 -11.94 11.52 -9.87
N PRO A 149 -10.66 11.90 -10.00
CA PRO A 149 -9.54 10.95 -10.02
C PRO A 149 -9.44 10.08 -8.79
N ALA A 150 -9.67 10.64 -7.60
CA ALA A 150 -9.50 9.89 -6.36
C ALA A 150 -10.58 8.81 -6.19
N ALA A 151 -11.78 9.05 -6.71
CA ALA A 151 -12.90 8.11 -6.66
C ALA A 151 -12.93 7.11 -7.82
N LEU A 152 -11.99 7.18 -8.77
CA LEU A 152 -11.92 6.22 -9.88
C LEU A 152 -11.80 4.80 -9.34
N ILE A 153 -12.80 3.97 -9.59
CA ILE A 153 -12.76 2.53 -9.30
C ILE A 153 -11.85 1.86 -10.33
N LEU A 154 -10.82 1.18 -9.85
CA LEU A 154 -9.79 0.59 -10.72
C LEU A 154 -10.26 -0.67 -11.45
N ARG A 155 -11.20 -1.42 -10.83
CA ARG A 155 -11.72 -2.63 -11.45
C ARG A 155 -12.57 -2.31 -12.68
N GLY A 156 -12.29 -2.99 -13.77
CA GLY A 156 -12.91 -2.75 -15.07
C GLY A 156 -12.05 -1.88 -16.00
N THR A 157 -11.07 -1.14 -15.46
CA THR A 157 -10.08 -0.37 -16.22
C THR A 157 -8.86 -1.23 -16.54
N ARG A 158 -8.21 -1.01 -17.65
CA ARG A 158 -6.99 -1.71 -18.07
C ARG A 158 -5.76 -0.82 -18.00
N GLN A 159 -5.92 0.45 -18.30
CA GLN A 159 -4.85 1.43 -18.34
C GLN A 159 -5.27 2.68 -17.59
N VAL A 160 -4.45 3.16 -16.67
CA VAL A 160 -4.60 4.45 -16.01
C VAL A 160 -3.34 5.27 -16.25
N GLU A 161 -3.51 6.47 -16.76
CA GLU A 161 -2.42 7.43 -16.95
C GLU A 161 -2.64 8.61 -16.00
N VAL A 162 -1.67 8.86 -15.13
CA VAL A 162 -1.70 9.97 -14.16
C VAL A 162 -0.60 10.95 -14.50
N SER A 163 -0.93 12.21 -14.69
CA SER A 163 0.03 13.25 -15.04
C SER A 163 -0.22 14.55 -14.30
N VAL A 164 0.88 15.27 -13.98
CA VAL A 164 0.88 16.62 -13.41
C VAL A 164 2.06 17.41 -13.95
N GLY A 165 1.87 18.72 -14.26
CA GLY A 165 2.89 19.62 -14.82
C GLY A 165 2.82 19.80 -16.32
#